data_c817219164db0c32ef5045718d78dc9a
#
_entry.id   c817219164db0c32ef5045718d78dc9a
#
_cell.length_a   1.000
_cell.length_b   1.000
_cell.length_c   1.000
_cell.angle_alpha   90.00
_cell.angle_beta   90.00
_cell.angle_gamma   90.00
#
_symmetry.space_group_name_H-M   'P 1'
#
loop_
_entity.id
_entity.type
_entity.pdbx_description
1 polymer ?
#
loop_
_entity_poly.entity_id
_entity_poly.type
_entity_poly.pdbx_seq_one_letter_code
_entity_poly.pdbx_strand_id
1 'polypeptide(L)'
;MSEKSTGDRGKKKRPTMNRRQFVQTVVTAGIAGTVLSFLSLLMSLLPSAGAGEEQGEVDNVFTYGPEKGAWYSDKSGNEVLLEDFDQVGKGAGVLWRGRIPAIVIRVDESKLRGATATNGLIAFASTCTHLCCIATWRLDRPSEDVLFCRCHDGVFDPYNVVKDVMPDGTEYLGAKVVAGPPPRAAPIIPIEVKDGKVSGVPDNLGLYGYCG
;
A
#
# COMPACT_ATOMS: atom_id res chain seq x y z
N MET A 1 14.69 -68.31 56.15
CA MET A 1 14.10 -67.44 57.19
C MET A 1 13.83 -66.15 56.47
N SER A 2 12.54 -65.90 56.28
CA SER A 2 12.02 -64.77 55.50
C SER A 2 11.27 -63.86 56.44
N GLU A 3 11.62 -62.58 56.49
CA GLU A 3 10.85 -61.55 57.18
C GLU A 3 10.22 -60.62 56.20
N LYS A 4 8.92 -60.62 56.33
CA LYS A 4 7.98 -59.86 55.50
C LYS A 4 7.73 -58.52 56.19
N SER A 5 8.28 -57.41 55.68
CA SER A 5 7.96 -56.08 56.14
C SER A 5 6.68 -55.58 55.46
N THR A 6 5.62 -55.41 56.27
CA THR A 6 4.35 -54.83 55.87
C THR A 6 4.42 -53.34 56.06
N GLY A 7 4.50 -52.58 54.94
CA GLY A 7 4.43 -51.14 54.94
C GLY A 7 3.00 -50.64 55.23
N ASP A 8 2.82 -49.93 56.32
CA ASP A 8 1.63 -49.21 56.70
C ASP A 8 1.41 -48.00 55.78
N ARG A 9 0.39 -48.07 54.96
CA ARG A 9 -0.10 -46.93 54.13
C ARG A 9 -0.97 -46.03 54.96
N GLY A 10 -0.37 -45.00 55.58
CA GLY A 10 -1.08 -43.96 56.27
C GLY A 10 -2.13 -43.31 55.39
N LYS A 11 -3.38 -43.54 55.67
CA LYS A 11 -4.55 -42.86 55.00
C LYS A 11 -4.51 -41.39 55.35
N LYS A 12 -4.10 -40.56 54.40
CA LYS A 12 -4.15 -39.09 54.43
C LYS A 12 -5.62 -38.67 54.60
N LYS A 13 -6.06 -38.27 55.80
CA LYS A 13 -7.40 -37.73 56.04
C LYS A 13 -7.55 -36.46 55.19
N ARG A 14 -8.56 -36.48 54.31
CA ARG A 14 -8.93 -35.29 53.53
C ARG A 14 -9.48 -34.25 54.52
N PRO A 15 -9.07 -32.98 54.45
CA PRO A 15 -9.62 -31.94 55.32
C PRO A 15 -11.10 -31.77 54.99
N THR A 16 -11.98 -31.97 55.96
CA THR A 16 -13.41 -31.71 55.86
C THR A 16 -13.63 -30.22 56.06
N MET A 17 -14.00 -29.50 55.00
CA MET A 17 -14.36 -28.10 55.07
C MET A 17 -15.70 -27.91 55.81
N ASN A 18 -15.72 -27.02 56.80
CA ASN A 18 -16.92 -26.61 57.50
C ASN A 18 -17.83 -25.79 56.54
N ARG A 19 -19.15 -25.89 56.69
CA ARG A 19 -20.14 -25.20 55.84
C ARG A 19 -19.88 -23.69 55.73
N ARG A 20 -19.44 -23.06 56.80
CA ARG A 20 -19.08 -21.64 56.83
C ARG A 20 -17.80 -21.34 55.99
N GLN A 21 -16.81 -22.20 56.08
CA GLN A 21 -15.58 -22.09 55.28
C GLN A 21 -15.86 -22.30 53.80
N PHE A 22 -16.75 -23.25 53.48
CA PHE A 22 -17.14 -23.48 52.07
C PHE A 22 -17.83 -22.25 51.47
N VAL A 23 -18.82 -21.66 52.21
CA VAL A 23 -19.51 -20.45 51.73
C VAL A 23 -18.56 -19.28 51.60
N GLN A 24 -17.63 -19.07 52.52
CA GLN A 24 -16.65 -18.00 52.42
C GLN A 24 -15.72 -18.19 51.24
N THR A 25 -15.28 -19.42 50.95
CA THR A 25 -14.40 -19.71 49.78
C THR A 25 -15.12 -19.50 48.47
N VAL A 26 -16.40 -19.91 48.37
CA VAL A 26 -17.18 -19.72 47.15
C VAL A 26 -17.50 -18.24 46.91
N VAL A 27 -17.83 -17.47 47.97
CA VAL A 27 -18.10 -16.03 47.83
C VAL A 27 -16.82 -15.26 47.42
N THR A 28 -15.68 -15.54 48.07
CA THR A 28 -14.40 -14.88 47.71
C THR A 28 -13.93 -15.26 46.31
N ALA A 29 -14.08 -16.53 45.90
CA ALA A 29 -13.74 -16.95 44.57
C ALA A 29 -14.67 -16.35 43.50
N GLY A 30 -15.96 -16.22 43.80
CA GLY A 30 -16.94 -15.59 42.92
C GLY A 30 -16.68 -14.10 42.70
N ILE A 31 -16.37 -13.36 43.76
CA ILE A 31 -16.04 -11.92 43.67
C ILE A 31 -14.75 -11.71 42.91
N ALA A 32 -13.71 -12.50 43.16
CA ALA A 32 -12.46 -12.41 42.46
C ALA A 32 -12.62 -12.72 40.94
N GLY A 33 -13.44 -13.72 40.60
CA GLY A 33 -13.72 -14.08 39.19
C GLY A 33 -14.49 -12.98 38.46
N THR A 34 -15.48 -12.36 39.08
CA THR A 34 -16.24 -11.26 38.45
C THR A 34 -15.39 -10.00 38.29
N VAL A 35 -14.55 -9.64 39.25
CA VAL A 35 -13.64 -8.49 39.13
C VAL A 35 -12.63 -8.69 38.01
N LEU A 36 -12.03 -9.88 37.88
CA LEU A 36 -11.11 -10.20 36.79
C LEU A 36 -11.80 -10.16 35.44
N SER A 37 -13.02 -10.65 35.31
CA SER A 37 -13.79 -10.60 34.06
C SER A 37 -14.17 -9.16 33.67
N PHE A 38 -14.55 -8.32 34.66
CA PHE A 38 -14.80 -6.90 34.43
C PHE A 38 -13.54 -6.12 34.05
N LEU A 39 -12.39 -6.46 34.64
CA LEU A 39 -11.11 -5.83 34.31
C LEU A 39 -10.69 -6.14 32.90
N SER A 40 -10.88 -7.38 32.44
CA SER A 40 -10.58 -7.76 31.05
C SER A 40 -11.52 -7.10 30.03
N LEU A 41 -12.80 -6.91 30.40
CA LEU A 41 -13.74 -6.15 29.55
C LEU A 41 -13.36 -4.65 29.51
N LEU A 42 -12.97 -4.06 30.62
CA LEU A 42 -12.51 -2.67 30.69
C LEU A 42 -11.19 -2.50 29.89
N MET A 43 -10.28 -3.46 29.98
CA MET A 43 -9.04 -3.45 29.18
C MET A 43 -9.31 -3.56 27.68
N SER A 44 -10.37 -4.23 27.26
CA SER A 44 -10.77 -4.30 25.84
C SER A 44 -11.49 -3.05 25.33
N LEU A 45 -12.01 -2.22 26.26
CA LEU A 45 -12.65 -0.93 25.93
C LEU A 45 -11.70 0.26 26.02
N LEU A 46 -10.53 0.09 26.66
CA LEU A 46 -9.47 1.08 26.55
C LEU A 46 -8.86 0.95 25.15
N PRO A 47 -8.76 2.05 24.37
CA PRO A 47 -7.93 2.01 23.17
C PRO A 47 -6.56 1.51 23.64
N SER A 48 -6.08 0.43 23.04
CA SER A 48 -4.80 -0.16 23.41
C SER A 48 -3.72 0.90 23.19
N ALA A 49 -3.38 1.59 24.27
CA ALA A 49 -2.23 2.50 24.30
C ALA A 49 -0.96 1.64 24.27
N GLY A 50 -0.71 0.98 23.15
CA GLY A 50 0.45 0.12 23.03
C GLY A 50 0.45 -0.89 21.90
N ALA A 51 -0.63 -1.02 21.11
CA ALA A 51 -0.49 -1.32 19.71
C ALA A 51 -0.40 0.04 19.02
N GLY A 52 0.73 0.72 19.11
CA GLY A 52 1.18 1.46 17.97
C GLY A 52 1.11 0.41 16.87
N GLU A 53 0.10 0.47 15.98
CA GLU A 53 0.40 0.19 14.61
C GLU A 53 1.67 1.02 14.40
N GLU A 54 2.82 0.36 14.31
CA GLU A 54 3.80 0.81 13.38
C GLU A 54 2.96 0.90 12.11
N GLN A 55 2.46 2.10 11.82
CA GLN A 55 2.23 2.51 10.47
C GLN A 55 3.63 2.39 9.89
N GLY A 56 3.94 1.18 9.44
CA GLY A 56 5.15 0.86 8.76
C GLY A 56 5.23 1.96 7.74
N GLU A 57 6.28 2.74 7.81
CA GLU A 57 6.55 3.89 6.94
C GLU A 57 6.15 3.42 5.56
N VAL A 58 5.00 3.92 5.07
CA VAL A 58 4.39 3.37 3.87
C VAL A 58 5.41 3.61 2.80
N ASP A 59 6.06 2.54 2.40
CA ASP A 59 7.21 2.58 1.54
C ASP A 59 6.80 3.31 0.25
N ASN A 60 7.40 4.47 0.01
CA ASN A 60 7.12 5.29 -1.17
C ASN A 60 7.79 4.74 -2.43
N VAL A 61 8.47 3.61 -2.33
CA VAL A 61 9.10 2.93 -3.46
C VAL A 61 8.04 2.47 -4.46
N PHE A 62 8.36 2.57 -5.74
CA PHE A 62 7.61 1.91 -6.78
C PHE A 62 7.94 0.43 -6.81
N THR A 63 6.92 -0.41 -6.96
CA THR A 63 7.08 -1.82 -7.26
C THR A 63 6.50 -2.13 -8.63
N TYR A 64 7.06 -3.12 -9.32
CA TYR A 64 6.50 -3.54 -10.61
C TYR A 64 5.06 -4.02 -10.45
N GLY A 65 4.24 -3.74 -11.46
CA GLY A 65 2.83 -4.11 -11.51
C GLY A 65 2.58 -5.61 -11.43
N PRO A 66 1.31 -6.03 -11.44
CA PRO A 66 0.93 -7.42 -11.23
C PRO A 66 1.42 -8.35 -12.33
N GLU A 67 1.54 -9.64 -12.03
CA GLU A 67 1.94 -10.68 -12.99
C GLU A 67 0.96 -10.84 -14.18
N LYS A 68 -0.26 -10.34 -14.05
CA LYS A 68 -1.31 -10.44 -15.07
C LYS A 68 -2.08 -9.13 -15.19
N GLY A 69 -2.49 -8.80 -16.38
CA GLY A 69 -3.31 -7.62 -16.63
C GLY A 69 -2.72 -6.67 -17.67
N ALA A 70 -3.29 -5.47 -17.79
CA ALA A 70 -2.93 -4.48 -18.81
C ALA A 70 -1.50 -3.91 -18.67
N TRP A 71 -0.82 -4.18 -17.57
CA TRP A 71 0.52 -3.67 -17.20
C TRP A 71 1.36 -4.73 -16.50
N TYR A 72 1.24 -5.93 -17.05
CA TYR A 72 2.03 -7.10 -16.68
C TYR A 72 3.53 -6.79 -16.60
N SER A 73 4.18 -7.35 -15.59
CA SER A 73 5.64 -7.37 -15.48
C SER A 73 6.10 -8.75 -15.00
N ASP A 74 7.15 -9.26 -15.64
CA ASP A 74 7.90 -10.44 -15.17
C ASP A 74 8.64 -10.19 -13.86
N LYS A 75 8.84 -8.91 -13.50
CA LYS A 75 9.42 -8.44 -12.24
C LYS A 75 8.38 -8.12 -11.16
N SER A 76 7.13 -8.58 -11.31
CA SER A 76 6.01 -8.26 -10.40
C SER A 76 6.42 -8.31 -8.93
N GLY A 77 6.06 -7.26 -8.19
CA GLY A 77 6.35 -7.10 -6.77
C GLY A 77 7.78 -6.69 -6.42
N ASN A 78 8.72 -6.72 -7.37
CA ASN A 78 10.07 -6.22 -7.14
C ASN A 78 10.10 -4.70 -7.13
N GLU A 79 11.04 -4.12 -6.37
CA GLU A 79 11.30 -2.68 -6.38
C GLU A 79 11.77 -2.21 -7.77
N VAL A 80 11.40 -1.00 -8.14
CA VAL A 80 11.81 -0.39 -9.41
C VAL A 80 13.16 0.29 -9.23
N LEU A 81 14.13 -0.08 -10.05
CA LEU A 81 15.49 0.43 -10.00
C LEU A 81 15.77 1.36 -11.19
N LEU A 82 16.62 2.37 -10.96
CA LEU A 82 17.06 3.28 -12.01
C LEU A 82 17.74 2.55 -13.20
N GLU A 83 18.50 1.50 -12.91
CA GLU A 83 19.18 0.67 -13.90
C GLU A 83 18.22 -0.12 -14.80
N ASP A 84 16.97 -0.32 -14.37
CA ASP A 84 15.95 -0.95 -15.20
C ASP A 84 15.58 -0.11 -16.43
N PHE A 85 15.92 1.19 -16.42
CA PHE A 85 15.61 2.16 -17.47
C PHE A 85 16.89 2.60 -18.19
N ASP A 86 17.54 1.70 -18.89
CA ASP A 86 18.85 1.88 -19.54
C ASP A 86 18.81 2.71 -20.83
N GLN A 87 17.62 2.91 -21.43
CA GLN A 87 17.46 3.63 -22.69
C GLN A 87 16.21 4.51 -22.72
N VAL A 88 16.28 5.60 -23.47
CA VAL A 88 15.15 6.50 -23.72
C VAL A 88 13.97 5.74 -24.35
N GLY A 89 12.78 6.03 -23.86
CA GLY A 89 11.55 5.36 -24.29
C GLY A 89 11.25 4.05 -23.55
N LYS A 90 12.17 3.55 -22.73
CA LYS A 90 11.86 2.44 -21.84
C LYS A 90 10.93 2.91 -20.72
N GLY A 91 9.88 2.18 -20.48
CA GLY A 91 8.90 2.50 -19.44
C GLY A 91 8.26 1.25 -18.86
N ALA A 92 7.70 1.35 -17.70
CA ALA A 92 7.05 0.25 -17.00
C ALA A 92 5.81 0.70 -16.26
N GLY A 93 4.80 -0.18 -16.24
CA GLY A 93 3.67 -0.08 -15.33
C GLY A 93 4.08 -0.54 -13.94
N VAL A 94 3.79 0.28 -12.94
CA VAL A 94 4.23 0.09 -11.57
C VAL A 94 3.10 0.38 -10.59
N LEU A 95 3.26 -0.05 -9.35
CA LEU A 95 2.41 0.32 -8.22
C LEU A 95 3.21 1.25 -7.30
N TRP A 96 2.70 2.43 -7.07
CA TRP A 96 3.20 3.30 -6.03
C TRP A 96 2.48 3.02 -4.71
N ARG A 97 3.26 2.85 -3.64
CA ARG A 97 2.72 2.49 -2.31
C ARG A 97 1.86 1.23 -2.36
N GLY A 98 2.21 0.28 -3.22
CA GLY A 98 1.52 -1.00 -3.39
C GLY A 98 0.09 -0.94 -3.94
N ARG A 99 -0.45 0.26 -4.26
CA ARG A 99 -1.87 0.41 -4.64
C ARG A 99 -2.17 1.44 -5.72
N ILE A 100 -1.35 2.46 -5.90
CA ILE A 100 -1.60 3.52 -6.88
C ILE A 100 -0.97 3.12 -8.21
N PRO A 101 -1.77 2.83 -9.23
CA PRO A 101 -1.25 2.51 -10.55
C PRO A 101 -0.50 3.70 -11.13
N ALA A 102 0.71 3.45 -11.59
CA ALA A 102 1.58 4.47 -12.18
C ALA A 102 2.38 3.92 -13.37
N ILE A 103 2.95 4.80 -14.14
CA ILE A 103 3.87 4.50 -15.22
C ILE A 103 5.13 5.32 -14.98
N VAL A 104 6.29 4.65 -14.97
CA VAL A 104 7.61 5.30 -14.96
C VAL A 104 8.20 5.18 -16.35
N ILE A 105 8.76 6.27 -16.88
CA ILE A 105 9.30 6.33 -18.25
C ILE A 105 10.66 7.01 -18.25
N ARG A 106 11.62 6.45 -18.97
CA ARG A 106 12.87 7.12 -19.35
C ARG A 106 12.61 8.04 -20.53
N VAL A 107 12.67 9.34 -20.31
CA VAL A 107 12.35 10.33 -21.33
C VAL A 107 13.61 10.93 -21.98
N ASP A 108 13.45 11.41 -23.20
CA ASP A 108 14.39 12.34 -23.82
C ASP A 108 14.12 13.73 -23.25
N GLU A 109 14.97 14.20 -22.33
CA GLU A 109 14.77 15.47 -21.64
C GLU A 109 14.75 16.67 -22.61
N SER A 110 15.38 16.56 -23.78
CA SER A 110 15.36 17.62 -24.79
C SER A 110 13.97 17.83 -25.41
N LYS A 111 13.10 16.82 -25.34
CA LYS A 111 11.72 16.86 -25.84
C LYS A 111 10.71 17.22 -24.74
N LEU A 112 11.10 17.10 -23.46
CA LEU A 112 10.22 17.33 -22.34
C LEU A 112 9.88 18.81 -22.18
N ARG A 113 8.62 19.14 -22.03
CA ARG A 113 8.11 20.50 -21.86
C ARG A 113 7.20 20.56 -20.61
N GLY A 114 7.33 21.64 -19.86
CA GLY A 114 6.47 21.94 -18.71
C GLY A 114 6.81 21.19 -17.43
N ALA A 115 7.80 20.30 -17.45
CA ALA A 115 8.34 19.61 -16.29
C ALA A 115 9.84 19.32 -16.49
N THR A 116 10.50 18.87 -15.42
CA THR A 116 11.86 18.33 -15.42
C THR A 116 11.84 16.86 -15.03
N ALA A 117 12.69 16.07 -15.68
CA ALA A 117 12.89 14.68 -15.32
C ALA A 117 13.85 14.58 -14.11
N THR A 118 13.69 13.53 -13.32
CA THR A 118 14.61 13.17 -12.24
C THR A 118 15.47 12.01 -12.70
N ASN A 119 16.76 12.21 -12.84
CA ASN A 119 17.69 11.21 -13.39
C ASN A 119 17.22 10.66 -14.76
N GLY A 120 16.58 11.50 -15.60
CA GLY A 120 16.03 11.10 -16.89
C GLY A 120 14.71 10.33 -16.80
N LEU A 121 14.12 10.18 -15.62
CA LEU A 121 12.83 9.52 -15.41
C LEU A 121 11.72 10.53 -15.13
N ILE A 122 10.52 10.17 -15.55
CA ILE A 122 9.27 10.85 -15.19
C ILE A 122 8.22 9.79 -14.85
N ALA A 123 7.34 10.10 -13.91
CA ALA A 123 6.25 9.19 -13.53
C ALA A 123 4.89 9.88 -13.63
N PHE A 124 3.88 9.13 -14.05
CA PHE A 124 2.49 9.57 -14.14
C PHE A 124 1.56 8.57 -13.47
N ALA A 125 0.46 9.06 -12.89
CA ALA A 125 -0.65 8.20 -12.55
C ALA A 125 -1.19 7.55 -13.83
N SER A 126 -1.37 6.23 -13.82
CA SER A 126 -1.91 5.50 -14.97
C SER A 126 -3.42 5.37 -14.96
N THR A 127 -4.09 5.83 -13.89
CA THR A 127 -5.55 5.91 -13.83
C THR A 127 -6.04 6.97 -14.81
N CYS A 128 -6.79 6.54 -15.83
CA CYS A 128 -7.34 7.43 -16.84
C CYS A 128 -8.38 8.37 -16.22
N THR A 129 -8.22 9.67 -16.44
CA THR A 129 -9.08 10.71 -15.88
C THR A 129 -10.50 10.73 -16.43
N HIS A 130 -10.84 9.86 -17.40
CA HIS A 130 -12.20 9.69 -17.90
C HIS A 130 -13.03 8.80 -16.95
N LEU A 131 -12.80 7.50 -16.94
CA LEU A 131 -13.57 6.49 -16.19
C LEU A 131 -12.68 5.44 -15.53
N CYS A 132 -11.57 5.84 -14.93
CA CYS A 132 -10.66 4.99 -14.13
C CYS A 132 -10.04 3.76 -14.82
N CYS A 133 -10.14 3.63 -16.12
CA CYS A 133 -9.37 2.60 -16.82
C CYS A 133 -7.87 2.86 -16.66
N ILE A 134 -7.06 1.82 -16.82
CA ILE A 134 -5.62 1.95 -16.77
C ILE A 134 -5.07 2.37 -18.14
N ALA A 135 -4.37 3.49 -18.19
CA ALA A 135 -3.56 3.87 -19.35
C ALA A 135 -2.24 3.10 -19.31
N THR A 136 -1.69 2.82 -20.48
CA THR A 136 -0.45 2.04 -20.65
C THR A 136 0.56 2.81 -21.48
N TRP A 137 1.84 2.48 -21.29
CA TRP A 137 2.94 2.98 -22.11
C TRP A 137 3.34 1.93 -23.14
N ARG A 138 3.23 2.29 -24.43
CA ARG A 138 3.66 1.44 -25.57
C ARG A 138 3.10 0.01 -25.62
N LEU A 139 2.23 -0.41 -24.71
CA LEU A 139 1.67 -1.76 -24.72
C LEU A 139 0.72 -1.95 -25.92
N ASP A 140 -0.22 -1.04 -26.10
CA ASP A 140 -1.21 -1.10 -27.18
C ASP A 140 -0.76 -0.32 -28.43
N ARG A 141 0.21 0.61 -28.28
CA ARG A 141 0.78 1.46 -29.34
C ARG A 141 2.30 1.50 -29.23
N PRO A 142 3.00 0.41 -29.60
CA PRO A 142 4.43 0.24 -29.31
C PRO A 142 5.36 1.22 -30.04
N SER A 143 4.90 1.83 -31.15
CA SER A 143 5.66 2.83 -31.90
C SER A 143 5.37 4.28 -31.51
N GLU A 144 4.43 4.51 -30.58
CA GLU A 144 4.01 5.85 -30.19
C GLU A 144 4.51 6.18 -28.77
N ASP A 145 5.03 7.39 -28.60
CA ASP A 145 5.46 7.91 -27.29
C ASP A 145 4.29 8.55 -26.53
N VAL A 146 3.25 7.77 -26.26
CA VAL A 146 2.03 8.23 -25.61
C VAL A 146 1.59 7.32 -24.47
N LEU A 147 0.87 7.86 -23.49
CA LEU A 147 0.06 7.07 -22.57
C LEU A 147 -1.29 6.82 -23.24
N PHE A 148 -1.63 5.57 -23.43
CA PHE A 148 -2.86 5.19 -24.13
C PHE A 148 -3.83 4.43 -23.21
N CYS A 149 -5.07 4.92 -23.15
CA CYS A 149 -6.17 4.28 -22.47
C CYS A 149 -7.10 3.61 -23.47
N ARG A 150 -7.03 2.28 -23.56
CA ARG A 150 -7.76 1.46 -24.53
C ARG A 150 -9.28 1.45 -24.38
N CYS A 151 -9.81 1.86 -23.21
CA CYS A 151 -11.26 1.79 -22.95
C CYS A 151 -12.06 2.71 -23.87
N HIS A 152 -11.58 3.93 -24.09
CA HIS A 152 -12.27 4.94 -24.91
C HIS A 152 -11.27 5.79 -25.72
N ASP A 153 -10.14 5.19 -26.09
CA ASP A 153 -9.11 5.81 -26.92
C ASP A 153 -8.56 7.15 -26.34
N GLY A 154 -8.47 7.24 -25.04
CA GLY A 154 -7.82 8.37 -24.35
C GLY A 154 -6.32 8.36 -24.60
N VAL A 155 -5.77 9.47 -25.06
CA VAL A 155 -4.33 9.61 -25.37
C VAL A 155 -3.76 10.80 -24.64
N PHE A 156 -2.64 10.57 -23.92
CA PHE A 156 -1.92 11.62 -23.21
C PHE A 156 -0.49 11.69 -23.71
N ASP A 157 0.02 12.91 -23.88
CA ASP A 157 1.41 13.18 -24.29
C ASP A 157 2.29 13.39 -23.07
N PRO A 158 3.13 12.42 -22.68
CA PRO A 158 3.99 12.53 -21.51
C PRO A 158 5.14 13.53 -21.68
N TYR A 159 5.45 13.92 -22.93
CA TYR A 159 6.46 14.94 -23.21
C TYR A 159 5.94 16.38 -23.13
N ASN A 160 4.62 16.55 -23.03
CA ASN A 160 3.97 17.83 -22.91
C ASN A 160 3.19 17.91 -21.60
N VAL A 161 3.89 18.31 -20.55
CA VAL A 161 3.31 18.46 -19.21
C VAL A 161 2.68 19.85 -19.11
N VAL A 162 1.43 19.88 -18.67
CA VAL A 162 0.63 21.09 -18.54
C VAL A 162 0.10 21.25 -17.12
N LYS A 163 -0.19 22.49 -16.74
CA LYS A 163 -1.01 22.77 -15.56
C LYS A 163 -2.47 22.40 -15.86
N ASP A 164 -3.10 21.75 -14.90
CA ASP A 164 -4.50 21.41 -14.95
C ASP A 164 -5.13 21.52 -13.56
N VAL A 165 -6.45 21.42 -13.44
CA VAL A 165 -7.19 21.67 -12.21
C VAL A 165 -8.17 20.51 -11.96
N MET A 166 -8.17 20.00 -10.73
CA MET A 166 -9.15 19.02 -10.26
C MET A 166 -10.50 19.69 -10.01
N PRO A 167 -11.62 18.93 -9.97
CA PRO A 167 -12.93 19.49 -9.67
C PRO A 167 -13.05 20.22 -8.33
N ASP A 168 -12.21 19.91 -7.37
CA ASP A 168 -12.13 20.59 -6.07
C ASP A 168 -11.30 21.89 -6.10
N GLY A 169 -10.75 22.26 -7.29
CA GLY A 169 -9.90 23.44 -7.46
C GLY A 169 -8.41 23.20 -7.23
N THR A 170 -7.98 21.99 -6.91
CA THR A 170 -6.57 21.68 -6.73
C THR A 170 -5.81 21.74 -8.05
N GLU A 171 -4.83 22.62 -8.14
CA GLU A 171 -3.92 22.72 -9.30
C GLU A 171 -2.89 21.59 -9.27
N TYR A 172 -2.55 21.05 -10.43
CA TYR A 172 -1.51 20.03 -10.59
C TYR A 172 -0.85 20.09 -11.96
N LEU A 173 0.25 19.36 -12.12
CA LEU A 173 0.91 19.13 -13.41
C LEU A 173 0.55 17.74 -13.92
N GLY A 174 0.36 17.60 -15.23
CA GLY A 174 0.03 16.30 -15.84
C GLY A 174 0.35 16.21 -17.32
N ALA A 175 0.42 14.99 -17.83
CA ALA A 175 0.55 14.72 -19.27
C ALA A 175 -0.68 15.20 -20.02
N LYS A 176 -0.47 16.05 -21.02
CA LYS A 176 -1.55 16.70 -21.78
C LYS A 176 -2.40 15.68 -22.51
N VAL A 177 -3.73 15.82 -22.41
CA VAL A 177 -4.66 15.08 -23.26
C VAL A 177 -4.52 15.56 -24.70
N VAL A 178 -4.26 14.64 -25.63
CA VAL A 178 -4.11 14.92 -27.07
C VAL A 178 -5.19 14.27 -27.92
N ALA A 179 -5.88 13.25 -27.41
CA ALA A 179 -7.04 12.65 -28.08
C ALA A 179 -7.95 11.91 -27.06
N GLY A 180 -9.20 11.68 -27.49
CA GLY A 180 -10.19 10.92 -26.73
C GLY A 180 -10.93 11.76 -25.69
N PRO A 181 -11.78 11.11 -24.87
CA PRO A 181 -12.68 11.78 -23.93
C PRO A 181 -12.09 12.18 -22.56
N PRO A 182 -10.84 11.87 -22.17
CA PRO A 182 -10.33 12.29 -20.87
C PRO A 182 -10.49 13.80 -20.66
N PRO A 183 -11.14 14.23 -19.57
CA PRO A 183 -11.42 15.66 -19.36
C PRO A 183 -10.21 16.43 -18.83
N ARG A 184 -9.20 15.73 -18.32
CA ARG A 184 -8.04 16.32 -17.63
C ARG A 184 -6.74 15.57 -17.93
N ALA A 185 -5.62 16.27 -17.77
CA ALA A 185 -4.28 15.73 -17.90
C ALA A 185 -4.04 14.53 -16.92
N ALA A 186 -3.20 13.56 -17.32
CA ALA A 186 -2.79 12.49 -16.42
C ALA A 186 -1.78 13.04 -15.39
N PRO A 187 -2.07 13.00 -14.07
CA PRO A 187 -1.23 13.62 -13.06
C PRO A 187 0.20 13.08 -13.05
N ILE A 188 1.18 13.99 -12.96
CA ILE A 188 2.57 13.63 -12.71
C ILE A 188 2.75 13.20 -11.25
N ILE A 189 3.53 12.18 -11.01
CA ILE A 189 3.96 11.79 -9.67
C ILE A 189 5.39 12.28 -9.51
N PRO A 190 5.66 13.23 -8.59
CA PRO A 190 7.03 13.63 -8.29
C PRO A 190 7.83 12.41 -7.82
N ILE A 191 9.06 12.28 -8.30
CA ILE A 191 9.91 11.14 -7.98
C ILE A 191 11.25 11.57 -7.41
N GLU A 192 11.85 10.70 -6.62
CA GLU A 192 13.22 10.76 -6.17
C GLU A 192 13.93 9.44 -6.45
N VAL A 193 15.25 9.50 -6.56
CA VAL A 193 16.09 8.30 -6.69
C VAL A 193 17.11 8.30 -5.56
N LYS A 194 17.05 7.28 -4.71
CA LYS A 194 17.98 7.05 -3.60
C LYS A 194 18.54 5.64 -3.69
N ASP A 195 19.83 5.49 -3.59
CA ASP A 195 20.52 4.18 -3.62
C ASP A 195 20.11 3.33 -4.83
N GLY A 196 19.86 3.98 -5.98
CA GLY A 196 19.39 3.32 -7.20
C GLY A 196 17.91 2.95 -7.23
N LYS A 197 17.16 3.10 -6.15
CA LYS A 197 15.72 2.84 -6.08
C LYS A 197 14.92 4.07 -6.49
N VAL A 198 13.84 3.84 -7.23
CA VAL A 198 12.90 4.88 -7.66
C VAL A 198 11.72 4.94 -6.71
N SER A 199 11.50 6.09 -6.12
CA SER A 199 10.44 6.35 -5.15
C SER A 199 9.58 7.53 -5.57
N GLY A 200 8.28 7.48 -5.26
CA GLY A 200 7.40 8.64 -5.41
C GLY A 200 7.49 9.55 -4.17
N VAL A 201 7.43 10.84 -4.39
CA VAL A 201 7.34 11.81 -3.30
C VAL A 201 5.87 12.01 -2.94
N PRO A 202 5.45 11.73 -1.70
CA PRO A 202 4.06 11.86 -1.29
C PRO A 202 3.70 13.32 -1.06
N ASP A 203 3.17 13.98 -2.09
CA ASP A 203 2.65 15.34 -2.00
C ASP A 203 1.14 15.33 -1.78
N ASN A 204 0.35 15.23 -2.83
CA ASN A 204 -1.11 15.20 -2.77
C ASN A 204 -1.66 13.87 -3.30
N LEU A 205 -1.77 12.87 -2.41
CA LEU A 205 -2.20 11.52 -2.78
C LEU A 205 -3.64 11.46 -3.35
N GLY A 206 -4.47 12.43 -3.07
CA GLY A 206 -5.84 12.52 -3.59
C GLY A 206 -5.90 12.68 -5.10
N LEU A 207 -4.83 13.21 -5.73
CA LEU A 207 -4.77 13.41 -7.18
C LEU A 207 -4.74 12.10 -7.99
N TYR A 208 -4.15 11.04 -7.45
CA TYR A 208 -3.70 9.89 -8.26
C TYR A 208 -4.72 8.79 -8.48
N GLY A 209 -5.85 8.84 -7.78
CA GLY A 209 -6.95 7.89 -7.94
C GLY A 209 -8.24 8.52 -8.46
N TYR A 210 -8.21 9.81 -8.80
CA TYR A 210 -9.40 10.54 -9.18
C TYR A 210 -9.70 10.39 -10.67
N CYS A 211 -10.94 10.04 -10.97
CA CYS A 211 -11.45 9.89 -12.34
C CYS A 211 -12.92 10.30 -12.40
N GLY A 212 -13.36 10.83 -13.52
CA GLY A 212 -14.73 11.30 -13.78
C GLY A 212 -14.89 12.79 -13.64
#